data_03e8add744a6a570928c26e8e58670b7
#
_entry.id   03e8add744a6a570928c26e8e58670b7
#
_cell.length_a   1.000
_cell.length_b   1.000
_cell.length_c   1.000
_cell.angle_alpha   90.00
_cell.angle_beta   90.00
_cell.angle_gamma   90.00
#
_symmetry.space_group_name_H-M   'P 1'
#
loop_
_entity.id
_entity.type
_entity.pdbx_description
1 polymer ?
#
loop_
_entity_poly.entity_id
_entity_poly.type
_entity_poly.pdbx_seq_one_letter_code
_entity_poly.pdbx_strand_id
1 'polypeptide(L)'
;MTDRVARELVIHGHVQGVFFRAFVQDAAERAGVAGRAVNCGDGTVAVRLEGPADAVARVERACGEGPRGARVERVDAHDVAPEGLRGFQTH
;
A
#
# COMPACT_ATOMS: atom_id res chain seq x y z
N MET A 1 -18.22 -8.60 13.97
CA MET A 1 -17.43 -9.24 12.90
C MET A 1 -16.88 -8.15 11.99
N THR A 2 -15.60 -8.20 11.71
CA THR A 2 -14.95 -7.16 10.90
C THR A 2 -14.94 -7.60 9.45
N ASP A 3 -15.48 -6.76 8.59
CA ASP A 3 -15.46 -7.03 7.15
C ASP A 3 -14.05 -6.83 6.61
N ARG A 4 -13.62 -7.76 5.78
CA ARG A 4 -12.39 -7.58 5.04
C ARG A 4 -12.67 -6.82 3.77
N VAL A 5 -11.85 -5.84 3.51
CA VAL A 5 -11.90 -5.05 2.27
C VAL A 5 -10.56 -5.18 1.56
N ALA A 6 -10.53 -4.87 0.29
CA ALA A 6 -9.30 -4.77 -0.47
C ALA A 6 -9.30 -3.49 -1.29
N ARG A 7 -8.13 -2.86 -1.35
CA ARG A 7 -7.92 -1.63 -2.11
C ARG A 7 -6.68 -1.78 -2.96
N GLU A 8 -6.73 -1.23 -4.15
CA GLU A 8 -5.53 -1.09 -4.98
C GLU A 8 -5.19 0.37 -5.12
N LEU A 9 -3.90 0.66 -4.95
CA LEU A 9 -3.37 2.02 -5.02
C LEU A 9 -2.30 2.08 -6.09
N VAL A 10 -2.23 3.20 -6.80
CA VAL A 10 -1.08 3.52 -7.65
C VAL A 10 -0.50 4.82 -7.12
N ILE A 11 0.74 4.75 -6.65
CA ILE A 11 1.41 5.88 -5.99
C ILE A 11 2.31 6.56 -7.02
N HIS A 12 2.07 7.84 -7.26
CA HIS A 12 2.82 8.65 -8.23
C HIS A 12 3.73 9.64 -7.52
N GLY A 13 4.87 9.92 -8.13
CA GLY A 13 5.82 10.90 -7.62
C GLY A 13 7.22 10.32 -7.56
N HIS A 14 8.06 10.87 -6.67
CA HIS A 14 9.38 10.33 -6.41
C HIS A 14 9.25 9.26 -5.32
N VAL A 15 8.95 8.04 -5.75
CA VAL A 15 8.56 6.95 -4.84
C VAL A 15 9.38 5.67 -5.04
N GLN A 16 10.25 5.61 -6.05
CA GLN A 16 11.17 4.50 -6.22
C GLN A 16 12.57 4.93 -5.79
N GLY A 17 13.35 3.99 -5.25
CA GLY A 17 14.71 4.28 -4.80
C GLY A 17 14.79 5.01 -3.47
N VAL A 18 13.68 5.08 -2.72
CA VAL A 18 13.60 5.77 -1.43
C VAL A 18 13.01 4.87 -0.34
N PHE A 19 13.12 3.56 -0.52
CA PHE A 19 12.62 2.54 0.41
C PHE A 19 11.10 2.59 0.61
N PHE A 20 10.36 3.03 -0.40
CA PHE A 20 8.91 3.19 -0.29
C PHE A 20 8.23 1.84 -0.04
N ARG A 21 8.61 0.79 -0.77
CA ARG A 21 8.00 -0.53 -0.61
C ARG A 21 8.22 -1.08 0.81
N ALA A 22 9.42 -0.90 1.35
CA ALA A 22 9.72 -1.34 2.72
C ALA A 22 8.90 -0.56 3.74
N PHE A 23 8.69 0.73 3.50
CA PHE A 23 7.85 1.58 4.34
C PHE A 23 6.41 1.08 4.36
N VAL A 24 5.86 0.75 3.18
CA VAL A 24 4.48 0.25 3.07
C VAL A 24 4.36 -1.11 3.76
N GLN A 25 5.34 -1.99 3.55
CA GLN A 25 5.35 -3.30 4.20
C GLN A 25 5.34 -3.17 5.72
N ASP A 26 6.18 -2.30 6.26
CA ASP A 26 6.22 -2.09 7.71
C ASP A 26 4.88 -1.57 8.23
N ALA A 27 4.29 -0.58 7.56
CA ALA A 27 3.00 -0.03 7.94
C ALA A 27 1.90 -1.10 7.89
N ALA A 28 1.90 -1.92 6.83
CA ALA A 28 0.91 -2.97 6.67
C ALA A 28 1.06 -4.05 7.76
N GLU A 29 2.29 -4.47 8.04
CA GLU A 29 2.52 -5.50 9.05
C GLU A 29 2.12 -5.01 10.43
N ARG A 30 2.39 -3.76 10.77
CA ARG A 30 1.99 -3.18 12.05
C ARG A 30 0.48 -3.11 12.20
N ALA A 31 -0.24 -2.89 11.10
CA ALA A 31 -1.69 -2.78 11.11
C ALA A 31 -2.41 -4.11 10.91
N GLY A 32 -1.68 -5.19 10.64
CA GLY A 32 -2.28 -6.49 10.36
C GLY A 32 -2.93 -6.55 8.98
N VAL A 33 -2.40 -5.79 8.02
CA VAL A 33 -2.93 -5.72 6.65
C VAL A 33 -2.06 -6.58 5.75
N ALA A 34 -2.69 -7.43 4.96
CA ALA A 34 -2.01 -8.25 3.95
C ALA A 34 -1.93 -7.50 2.63
N GLY A 35 -1.04 -7.92 1.75
CA GLY A 35 -0.97 -7.33 0.43
C GLY A 35 0.39 -7.41 -0.20
N ARG A 36 0.65 -6.46 -1.10
CA ARG A 36 1.93 -6.39 -1.80
C ARG A 36 2.21 -4.98 -2.30
N ALA A 37 3.49 -4.68 -2.48
CA ALA A 37 3.93 -3.43 -3.09
C ALA A 37 4.93 -3.75 -4.19
N VAL A 38 4.73 -3.17 -5.37
CA VAL A 38 5.47 -3.50 -6.59
C VAL A 38 5.95 -2.22 -7.25
N ASN A 39 7.24 -2.14 -7.58
CA ASN A 39 7.74 -1.06 -8.42
C ASN A 39 7.31 -1.33 -9.86
N CYS A 40 6.67 -0.34 -10.48
CA CYS A 40 6.23 -0.44 -11.87
C CYS A 40 7.24 0.24 -12.80
N GLY A 41 7.23 -0.17 -14.08
CA GLY A 41 8.20 0.34 -15.06
C GLY A 41 8.06 1.82 -15.38
N ASP A 42 6.90 2.41 -15.05
CA ASP A 42 6.64 3.84 -15.30
C ASP A 42 7.04 4.74 -14.12
N GLY A 43 7.70 4.18 -13.09
CA GLY A 43 8.14 4.93 -11.92
C GLY A 43 7.14 4.95 -10.77
N THR A 44 5.94 4.41 -10.96
CA THR A 44 4.95 4.34 -9.89
C THR A 44 5.19 3.12 -8.98
N VAL A 45 4.55 3.12 -7.82
CA VAL A 45 4.49 1.95 -6.94
C VAL A 45 3.04 1.51 -6.87
N ALA A 46 2.77 0.26 -7.24
CA ALA A 46 1.46 -0.33 -7.13
C ALA A 46 1.34 -1.06 -5.80
N VAL A 47 0.25 -0.81 -5.06
CA VAL A 47 0.04 -1.39 -3.73
C VAL A 47 -1.32 -2.04 -3.70
N ARG A 48 -1.39 -3.25 -3.15
CA ARG A 48 -2.65 -3.90 -2.83
C ARG A 48 -2.70 -4.12 -1.33
N LEU A 49 -3.83 -3.75 -0.73
CA LEU A 49 -4.05 -3.85 0.71
C LEU A 49 -5.31 -4.65 0.97
N GLU A 50 -5.24 -5.64 1.87
CA GLU A 50 -6.40 -6.44 2.29
C GLU A 50 -6.42 -6.57 3.79
N GLY A 51 -7.58 -6.35 4.40
CA GLY A 51 -7.75 -6.51 5.83
C GLY A 51 -9.00 -5.80 6.32
N PRO A 52 -9.10 -5.60 7.64
CA PRO A 52 -10.21 -4.81 8.19
C PRO A 52 -10.22 -3.40 7.61
N ALA A 53 -11.40 -2.87 7.37
CA ALA A 53 -11.55 -1.60 6.67
C ALA A 53 -10.77 -0.44 7.34
N ASP A 54 -10.82 -0.35 8.66
CA ASP A 54 -10.11 0.71 9.39
C ASP A 54 -8.58 0.56 9.28
N ALA A 55 -8.09 -0.69 9.31
CA ALA A 55 -6.66 -0.96 9.19
C ALA A 55 -6.17 -0.63 7.78
N VAL A 56 -6.92 -1.02 6.76
CA VAL A 56 -6.59 -0.71 5.36
C VAL A 56 -6.57 0.80 5.15
N ALA A 57 -7.54 1.53 5.68
CA ALA A 57 -7.58 2.98 5.58
C ALA A 57 -6.36 3.64 6.21
N ARG A 58 -5.90 3.09 7.34
CA ARG A 58 -4.71 3.61 8.03
C ARG A 58 -3.45 3.43 7.19
N VAL A 59 -3.28 2.26 6.57
CA VAL A 59 -2.13 2.00 5.72
C VAL A 59 -2.20 2.86 4.45
N GLU A 60 -3.38 3.00 3.88
CA GLU A 60 -3.57 3.86 2.71
C GLU A 60 -3.17 5.30 3.01
N ARG A 61 -3.54 5.81 4.19
CA ARG A 61 -3.15 7.16 4.62
C ARG A 61 -1.63 7.27 4.73
N ALA A 62 -0.98 6.26 5.30
CA ALA A 62 0.48 6.23 5.40
C ALA A 62 1.13 6.26 4.02
N CYS A 63 0.54 5.57 3.03
CA CYS A 63 1.04 5.59 1.66
C CYS A 63 0.98 6.98 1.05
N GLY A 64 -0.03 7.78 1.40
CA GLY A 64 -0.16 9.14 0.90
C GLY A 64 0.90 10.08 1.47
N GLU A 65 1.48 9.76 2.60
CA GLU A 65 2.55 10.53 3.20
C GLU A 65 3.93 10.05 2.72
N GLY A 66 4.12 8.74 2.71
CA GLY A 66 5.37 8.12 2.30
C GLY A 66 6.49 8.27 3.32
N PRO A 67 7.65 7.62 3.08
CA PRO A 67 8.80 7.72 3.95
C PRO A 67 9.55 9.02 3.69
N ARG A 68 10.51 9.30 4.58
CA ARG A 68 11.42 10.42 4.41
C ARG A 68 12.19 10.24 3.08
N GLY A 69 12.28 11.29 2.30
CA GLY A 69 12.92 11.24 0.99
C GLY A 69 11.98 10.96 -0.17
N ALA A 70 10.78 10.46 0.11
CA ALA A 70 9.77 10.29 -0.92
C ALA A 70 9.00 11.58 -1.13
N ARG A 71 8.47 11.74 -2.34
CA ARG A 71 7.53 12.82 -2.66
C ARG A 71 6.34 12.18 -3.34
N VAL A 72 5.23 12.07 -2.62
CA VAL A 72 3.99 11.52 -3.15
C VAL A 72 3.22 12.68 -3.78
N GLU A 73 2.99 12.59 -5.08
CA GLU A 73 2.27 13.63 -5.83
C GLU A 73 0.80 13.29 -5.97
N ARG A 74 0.47 12.00 -6.09
CA ARG A 74 -0.90 11.55 -6.26
C ARG A 74 -1.01 10.09 -5.89
N VAL A 75 -2.15 9.73 -5.31
CA VAL A 75 -2.49 8.33 -5.04
C VAL A 75 -3.84 8.07 -5.72
N ASP A 76 -3.84 7.17 -6.69
CA ASP A 76 -5.07 6.69 -7.31
C ASP A 76 -5.47 5.42 -6.55
N ALA A 77 -6.68 5.39 -6.01
CA ALA A 77 -7.11 4.27 -5.18
C ALA A 77 -8.52 3.84 -5.57
N HIS A 78 -8.75 2.54 -5.56
CA HIS A 78 -10.09 2.01 -5.82
C HIS A 78 -10.30 0.70 -5.08
N ASP A 79 -11.57 0.38 -4.85
CA ASP A 79 -11.95 -0.87 -4.19
C ASP A 79 -11.84 -2.03 -5.16
N VAL A 80 -11.37 -3.16 -4.65
CA VAL A 80 -11.32 -4.42 -5.40
C VAL A 80 -11.82 -5.54 -4.49
N ALA A 81 -12.08 -6.70 -5.06
CA ALA A 81 -12.50 -7.86 -4.28
C ALA A 81 -11.29 -8.45 -3.54
N PRO A 82 -11.42 -8.81 -2.26
CA PRO A 82 -10.35 -9.51 -1.55
C PRO A 82 -10.02 -10.84 -2.20
N GLU A 83 -8.72 -11.17 -2.22
CA GLU A 83 -8.22 -12.44 -2.75
C GLU A 83 -7.87 -13.44 -1.67
N GLY A 84 -7.93 -13.03 -0.40
CA GLY A 84 -7.54 -13.89 0.71
C GLY A 84 -6.04 -13.91 0.94
N LEU A 85 -5.36 -12.81 0.64
CA LEU A 85 -3.91 -12.73 0.81
C LEU A 85 -3.52 -12.84 2.28
N ARG A 86 -2.33 -13.38 2.51
CA ARG A 86 -1.73 -13.49 3.85
C ARG A 86 -0.33 -12.89 3.81
N GLY A 87 -0.02 -12.08 4.84
CA GLY A 87 1.27 -11.41 4.90
C GLY A 87 1.41 -10.34 3.85
N PHE A 88 2.55 -9.67 3.85
CA PHE A 88 2.82 -8.58 2.93
C PHE A 88 4.13 -8.86 2.20
N GLN A 89 4.13 -8.70 0.88
CA GLN A 89 5.28 -8.98 0.04
C GLN A 89 5.65 -7.75 -0.78
N THR A 90 6.93 -7.64 -1.11
CA THR A 90 7.45 -6.59 -2.00
C THR A 90 8.07 -7.23 -3.25
N HIS A 91 7.89 -6.57 -4.37
CA HIS A 91 8.40 -7.06 -5.65
C HIS A 91 9.10 -5.97 -6.44
#